data_7308f2f305f65291737d962e310817f5
#
_entry.id   7308f2f305f65291737d962e310817f5
#
_cell.length_a   1.000
_cell.length_b   1.000
_cell.length_c   1.000
_cell.angle_alpha   90.00
_cell.angle_beta   90.00
_cell.angle_gamma   90.00
#
_symmetry.space_group_name_H-M   'P 1'
#
loop_
_entity.id
_entity.type
_entity.pdbx_description
1 polymer ?
#
loop_
_entity_poly.entity_id
_entity_poly.type
_entity_poly.pdbx_seq_one_letter_code
_entity_poly.pdbx_strand_id
1 'polypeptide(L)'
;ELLDEVVVVGYMTQKKGLVTGAVSSMKMDEKLNTLPTTSAGNILVGKLAGVSVSTPNGLPGAAPSISIRTGSSWNDQNVTYVIDGVVRGGGDFNNLSPNEIEDITVLKDAASAAIYGSRSAGGVIIVTTKKGTRGKPVFNYSYGYSIDTRTKNSDLTSGVEAAELYGRINGEADPAGWAWSQEEIDHIRTINNGWGYDQLDAVWRNPVTQTHNFSVNGGSEKV
;
A
#
# COMPACT_ATOMS: atom_id res chain seq x y z
N GLU A 1 26.29 6.36 19.03
CA GLU A 1 26.14 5.79 17.64
C GLU A 1 24.92 6.35 16.90
N LEU A 2 23.85 6.79 17.57
CA LEU A 2 22.66 7.39 16.94
C LEU A 2 22.86 8.85 16.46
N LEU A 3 23.94 9.50 16.86
CA LEU A 3 24.21 10.93 16.55
C LEU A 3 24.90 11.17 15.20
N ASP A 4 25.40 10.12 14.57
CA ASP A 4 26.09 10.20 13.27
C ASP A 4 25.22 9.80 12.08
N GLU A 5 23.95 9.44 12.30
CA GLU A 5 23.03 9.13 11.23
C GLU A 5 22.71 10.40 10.43
N VAL A 6 22.98 10.33 9.12
CA VAL A 6 22.76 11.43 8.19
C VAL A 6 21.39 11.23 7.53
N VAL A 7 20.57 12.26 7.53
CA VAL A 7 19.25 12.26 6.88
C VAL A 7 19.20 13.30 5.78
N VAL A 8 18.48 13.02 4.73
CA VAL A 8 18.24 13.95 3.63
C VAL A 8 17.09 14.88 4.02
N VAL A 9 17.36 16.17 4.10
CA VAL A 9 16.37 17.20 4.37
C VAL A 9 16.40 18.18 3.21
N GLY A 10 15.41 18.08 2.35
CA GLY A 10 15.37 18.88 1.14
C GLY A 10 16.46 18.51 0.13
N TYR A 11 17.25 19.51 -0.24
CA TYR A 11 18.40 19.35 -1.14
C TYR A 11 19.73 19.16 -0.40
N MET A 12 19.70 19.06 0.93
CA MET A 12 20.89 18.95 1.76
C MET A 12 20.83 17.71 2.65
N THR A 13 22.01 17.16 2.92
CA THR A 13 22.17 16.10 3.91
C THR A 13 22.59 16.71 5.23
N GLN A 14 21.89 16.39 6.31
CA GLN A 14 22.22 16.87 7.67
C GLN A 14 22.30 15.70 8.65
N LYS A 15 23.08 15.85 9.71
CA LYS A 15 23.07 14.87 10.80
C LYS A 15 21.70 14.91 11.50
N LYS A 16 21.13 13.76 11.77
CA LYS A 16 19.80 13.59 12.38
C LYS A 16 19.64 14.40 13.68
N GLY A 17 20.69 14.49 14.47
CA GLY A 17 20.70 15.27 15.72
C GLY A 17 20.64 16.80 15.55
N LEU A 18 20.90 17.33 14.34
CA LEU A 18 20.82 18.75 14.01
C LEU A 18 19.49 19.16 13.39
N VAL A 19 18.65 18.18 13.03
CA VAL A 19 17.33 18.43 12.44
C VAL A 19 16.35 18.72 13.55
N THR A 20 15.91 19.95 13.67
CA THR A 20 14.95 20.42 14.69
C THR A 20 13.50 20.07 14.33
N GLY A 21 13.24 19.63 13.09
CA GLY A 21 11.92 19.27 12.59
C GLY A 21 11.51 17.83 12.95
N ALA A 22 10.19 17.54 12.88
CA ALA A 22 9.64 16.21 13.06
C ALA A 22 9.93 15.32 11.84
N VAL A 23 11.15 14.80 11.76
CA VAL A 23 11.62 13.92 10.68
C VAL A 23 11.73 12.48 11.15
N SER A 24 11.29 11.56 10.33
CA SER A 24 11.53 10.12 10.51
C SER A 24 12.23 9.57 9.29
N SER A 25 13.31 8.83 9.50
CA SER A 25 14.05 8.17 8.43
C SER A 25 14.11 6.66 8.66
N MET A 26 14.16 5.92 7.56
CA MET A 26 14.28 4.47 7.54
C MET A 26 15.24 4.07 6.43
N LYS A 27 16.35 3.43 6.80
CA LYS A 27 17.24 2.79 5.82
C LYS A 27 16.70 1.43 5.42
N MET A 28 16.88 1.10 4.16
CA MET A 28 16.49 -0.20 3.64
C MET A 28 17.56 -1.24 3.96
N ASP A 29 17.25 -2.09 4.94
CA ASP A 29 18.07 -3.25 5.31
C ASP A 29 17.73 -4.45 4.44
N GLU A 30 18.64 -5.43 4.34
CA GLU A 30 18.40 -6.69 3.63
C GLU A 30 17.12 -7.39 4.07
N LYS A 31 16.80 -7.34 5.38
CA LYS A 31 15.57 -7.93 5.93
C LYS A 31 14.29 -7.28 5.40
N LEU A 32 14.32 -6.00 5.08
CA LEU A 32 13.18 -5.30 4.50
C LEU A 32 13.04 -5.62 3.01
N ASN A 33 14.15 -5.85 2.33
CA ASN A 33 14.17 -6.24 0.92
C ASN A 33 13.65 -7.66 0.68
N THR A 34 13.65 -8.52 1.71
CA THR A 34 13.12 -9.90 1.61
C THR A 34 11.60 -9.99 1.84
N LEU A 35 10.95 -8.87 2.23
CA LEU A 35 9.50 -8.88 2.36
C LEU A 35 8.85 -9.08 0.99
N PRO A 36 7.87 -9.96 0.87
CA PRO A 36 7.18 -10.24 -0.40
C PRO A 36 6.19 -9.11 -0.71
N THR A 37 6.71 -7.89 -0.88
CA THR A 37 5.91 -6.72 -1.24
C THR A 37 6.31 -6.22 -2.62
N THR A 38 5.31 -5.97 -3.45
CA THR A 38 5.50 -5.44 -4.81
C THR A 38 5.54 -3.92 -4.86
N SER A 39 5.18 -3.24 -3.77
CA SER A 39 5.06 -1.78 -3.71
C SER A 39 5.88 -1.20 -2.57
N ALA A 40 6.61 -0.12 -2.85
CA ALA A 40 7.36 0.64 -1.85
C ALA A 40 6.46 1.16 -0.71
N GLY A 41 5.20 1.47 -1.00
CA GLY A 41 4.25 1.94 0.01
C GLY A 41 3.94 0.90 1.09
N ASN A 42 3.89 -0.37 0.75
CA ASN A 42 3.60 -1.44 1.70
C ASN A 42 4.73 -1.65 2.74
N ILE A 43 5.96 -1.30 2.41
CA ILE A 43 7.09 -1.39 3.34
C ILE A 43 6.93 -0.42 4.50
N LEU A 44 6.26 0.70 4.28
CA LEU A 44 6.08 1.73 5.30
C LEU A 44 5.10 1.34 6.40
N VAL A 45 4.31 0.28 6.21
CA VAL A 45 3.30 -0.18 7.17
C VAL A 45 3.94 -0.46 8.53
N GLY A 46 3.56 0.32 9.54
CA GLY A 46 4.03 0.16 10.93
C GLY A 46 5.52 0.43 11.17
N LYS A 47 6.27 0.94 10.18
CA LYS A 47 7.71 1.19 10.29
C LYS A 47 8.05 2.64 10.66
N LEU A 48 7.22 3.59 10.27
CA LEU A 48 7.47 5.01 10.52
C LEU A 48 6.38 5.61 11.41
N ALA A 49 6.78 6.16 12.54
CA ALA A 49 5.85 6.82 13.46
C ALA A 49 5.17 8.01 12.75
N GLY A 50 3.84 8.15 12.89
CA GLY A 50 3.05 9.25 12.31
C GLY A 50 2.80 9.12 10.81
N VAL A 51 3.08 7.97 10.21
CA VAL A 51 2.68 7.60 8.85
C VAL A 51 1.61 6.52 8.95
N SER A 52 0.46 6.79 8.39
CA SER A 52 -0.64 5.83 8.25
C SER A 52 -0.67 5.31 6.82
N VAL A 53 -0.63 4.01 6.68
CA VAL A 53 -0.73 3.33 5.37
C VAL A 53 -1.98 2.48 5.38
N SER A 54 -2.85 2.70 4.43
CA SER A 54 -4.12 1.98 4.28
C SER A 54 -4.23 1.41 2.87
N THR A 55 -4.66 0.16 2.80
CA THR A 55 -5.06 -0.49 1.53
C THR A 55 -6.58 -0.58 1.51
N PRO A 56 -7.28 0.44 0.95
CA PRO A 56 -8.72 0.58 1.13
C PRO A 56 -9.53 -0.59 0.57
N ASN A 57 -9.03 -1.26 -0.44
CA ASN A 57 -9.80 -2.28 -1.15
C ASN A 57 -9.36 -3.72 -0.85
N GLY A 58 -8.22 -3.92 -0.16
CA GLY A 58 -7.65 -5.26 0.04
C GLY A 58 -7.41 -6.05 -1.27
N LEU A 59 -7.52 -5.39 -2.42
CA LEU A 59 -7.31 -6.02 -3.71
C LEU A 59 -5.81 -6.23 -3.93
N PRO A 60 -5.42 -7.40 -4.40
CA PRO A 60 -4.04 -7.69 -4.76
C PRO A 60 -3.51 -6.69 -5.80
N GLY A 61 -2.32 -6.17 -5.57
CA GLY A 61 -1.70 -5.16 -6.43
C GLY A 61 -2.27 -3.74 -6.30
N ALA A 62 -3.27 -3.52 -5.44
CA ALA A 62 -3.76 -2.18 -5.17
C ALA A 62 -2.68 -1.33 -4.49
N ALA A 63 -2.47 -0.11 -5.00
CA ALA A 63 -1.55 0.82 -4.40
C ALA A 63 -2.08 1.27 -3.03
N PRO A 64 -1.25 1.23 -1.97
CA PRO A 64 -1.65 1.73 -0.67
C PRO A 64 -1.82 3.24 -0.69
N SER A 65 -2.79 3.72 0.06
CA SER A 65 -2.95 5.14 0.37
C SER A 65 -2.10 5.48 1.60
N ILE A 66 -1.27 6.50 1.46
CA ILE A 66 -0.38 6.93 2.53
C ILE A 66 -0.82 8.32 3.00
N SER A 67 -0.95 8.47 4.31
CA SER A 67 -1.22 9.75 4.94
C SER A 67 -0.25 10.01 6.08
N ILE A 68 0.18 11.28 6.19
CA ILE A 68 1.05 11.76 7.25
C ILE A 68 0.21 12.76 8.04
N ARG A 69 0.07 12.54 9.37
CA ARG A 69 -0.81 13.35 10.23
C ARG A 69 -2.28 13.34 9.77
N THR A 70 -2.99 12.30 10.13
CA THR A 70 -4.42 12.19 9.87
C THR A 70 -5.23 13.35 10.51
N GLY A 71 -6.01 14.05 9.72
CA GLY A 71 -7.25 14.64 10.20
C GLY A 71 -7.26 16.12 10.53
N SER A 72 -6.46 17.00 9.90
CA SER A 72 -6.56 18.44 10.19
C SER A 72 -7.13 19.32 9.06
N SER A 73 -7.58 18.74 7.96
CA SER A 73 -8.13 19.54 6.85
C SER A 73 -9.33 18.89 6.19
N TRP A 74 -10.30 19.72 5.79
CA TRP A 74 -11.46 19.33 4.98
C TRP A 74 -11.08 19.00 3.52
N ASN A 75 -9.88 19.40 3.09
CA ASN A 75 -9.33 19.04 1.80
C ASN A 75 -8.36 17.87 1.97
N ASP A 76 -8.45 16.88 1.09
CA ASP A 76 -7.46 15.80 0.97
C ASP A 76 -6.06 16.39 0.78
N GLN A 77 -5.27 16.35 1.84
CA GLN A 77 -3.87 16.74 1.76
C GLN A 77 -3.05 15.55 1.26
N ASN A 78 -2.88 15.48 -0.04
CA ASN A 78 -2.05 14.46 -0.65
C ASN A 78 -0.60 14.62 -0.20
N VAL A 79 0.02 13.49 0.12
CA VAL A 79 1.47 13.44 0.42
C VAL A 79 2.26 13.77 -0.84
N THR A 80 3.27 14.61 -0.70
CA THR A 80 4.21 14.91 -1.78
C THR A 80 5.35 13.89 -1.77
N TYR A 81 5.63 13.30 -2.90
CA TYR A 81 6.74 12.35 -3.07
C TYR A 81 7.89 13.03 -3.79
N VAL A 82 9.10 12.84 -3.28
CA VAL A 82 10.35 13.35 -3.87
C VAL A 82 11.29 12.18 -4.05
N ILE A 83 11.59 11.83 -5.28
CA ILE A 83 12.46 10.70 -5.62
C ILE A 83 13.73 11.29 -6.21
N ASP A 84 14.86 11.05 -5.58
CA ASP A 84 16.18 11.59 -5.95
C ASP A 84 16.19 13.10 -6.23
N GLY A 85 15.48 13.85 -5.39
CA GLY A 85 15.37 15.31 -5.49
C GLY A 85 14.32 15.82 -6.48
N VAL A 86 13.60 14.93 -7.19
CA VAL A 86 12.56 15.30 -8.15
C VAL A 86 11.17 15.00 -7.57
N VAL A 87 10.28 15.99 -7.61
CA VAL A 87 8.88 15.80 -7.19
C VAL A 87 8.16 14.89 -8.18
N ARG A 88 7.59 13.80 -7.67
CA ARG A 88 6.90 12.76 -8.43
C ARG A 88 5.49 12.50 -7.90
N GLY A 89 4.71 11.72 -8.62
CA GLY A 89 3.40 11.26 -8.19
C GLY A 89 3.47 10.05 -7.25
N GLY A 90 2.37 9.80 -6.50
CA GLY A 90 2.26 8.60 -5.66
C GLY A 90 2.34 7.30 -6.45
N GLY A 91 1.90 7.31 -7.72
CA GLY A 91 2.04 6.17 -8.62
C GLY A 91 3.50 5.80 -8.88
N ASP A 92 4.35 6.80 -9.13
CA ASP A 92 5.78 6.58 -9.36
C ASP A 92 6.46 5.99 -8.13
N PHE A 93 6.09 6.47 -6.93
CA PHE A 93 6.58 5.92 -5.68
C PHE A 93 6.15 4.46 -5.47
N ASN A 94 4.89 4.13 -5.73
CA ASN A 94 4.38 2.77 -5.55
C ASN A 94 4.98 1.78 -6.56
N ASN A 95 5.42 2.26 -7.72
CA ASN A 95 6.08 1.45 -8.75
C ASN A 95 7.56 1.21 -8.49
N LEU A 96 8.18 1.94 -7.53
CA LEU A 96 9.57 1.68 -7.16
C LEU A 96 9.70 0.29 -6.54
N SER A 97 10.72 -0.44 -7.03
CA SER A 97 11.10 -1.69 -6.38
C SER A 97 11.74 -1.40 -5.01
N PRO A 98 11.34 -2.12 -3.95
CA PRO A 98 12.01 -2.06 -2.65
C PRO A 98 13.53 -2.17 -2.72
N ASN A 99 14.01 -2.99 -3.64
CA ASN A 99 15.43 -3.25 -3.83
C ASN A 99 16.21 -2.05 -4.39
N GLU A 100 15.53 -1.10 -5.03
CA GLU A 100 16.14 0.12 -5.58
C GLU A 100 16.28 1.21 -4.54
N ILE A 101 15.56 1.14 -3.43
CA ILE A 101 15.53 2.16 -2.40
C ILE A 101 16.71 1.98 -1.46
N GLU A 102 17.41 3.07 -1.15
CA GLU A 102 18.46 3.15 -0.13
C GLU A 102 17.92 3.66 1.20
N ASP A 103 17.18 4.77 1.14
CA ASP A 103 16.62 5.45 2.33
C ASP A 103 15.27 6.08 2.02
N ILE A 104 14.39 6.09 3.02
CA ILE A 104 13.12 6.82 2.99
C ILE A 104 13.08 7.76 4.16
N THR A 105 12.98 9.05 3.90
CA THR A 105 12.85 10.10 4.90
C THR A 105 11.48 10.75 4.79
N VAL A 106 10.79 10.91 5.92
CA VAL A 106 9.46 11.54 5.99
C VAL A 106 9.54 12.84 6.77
N LEU A 107 9.20 13.94 6.09
CA LEU A 107 9.06 15.26 6.68
C LEU A 107 7.61 15.46 7.11
N LYS A 108 7.41 15.60 8.42
CA LYS A 108 6.05 15.63 9.01
C LYS A 108 5.60 17.04 9.39
N ASP A 109 6.50 17.99 9.45
CA ASP A 109 6.18 19.36 9.83
C ASP A 109 6.25 20.31 8.62
N ALA A 110 5.49 21.40 8.72
CA ALA A 110 5.42 22.39 7.66
C ALA A 110 6.74 23.16 7.47
N ALA A 111 7.57 23.27 8.50
CA ALA A 111 8.82 24.02 8.41
C ALA A 111 9.86 23.26 7.56
N SER A 112 10.06 21.96 7.82
CA SER A 112 10.93 21.12 7.01
C SER A 112 10.40 20.84 5.61
N ALA A 113 9.07 20.83 5.45
CA ALA A 113 8.41 20.61 4.17
C ALA A 113 8.31 21.88 3.30
N ALA A 114 8.48 23.08 3.86
CA ALA A 114 8.26 24.38 3.21
C ALA A 114 9.06 24.58 1.91
N ILE A 115 10.24 23.97 1.79
CA ILE A 115 11.06 24.04 0.58
C ILE A 115 10.40 23.43 -0.66
N TYR A 116 9.40 22.53 -0.45
CA TYR A 116 8.63 21.89 -1.52
C TYR A 116 7.34 22.65 -1.86
N GLY A 117 7.12 23.81 -1.22
CA GLY A 117 5.99 24.71 -1.48
C GLY A 117 4.67 24.26 -0.88
N SER A 118 3.57 24.84 -1.36
CA SER A 118 2.21 24.61 -0.83
C SER A 118 1.70 23.16 -0.98
N ARG A 119 2.26 22.40 -1.91
CA ARG A 119 1.91 21.00 -2.14
C ARG A 119 2.33 20.09 -0.99
N SER A 120 3.26 20.54 -0.16
CA SER A 120 3.82 19.74 0.94
C SER A 120 3.01 19.85 2.25
N ALA A 121 1.84 20.48 2.21
CA ALA A 121 0.96 20.62 3.38
C ALA A 121 0.57 19.26 3.99
N GLY A 122 0.40 18.22 3.18
CA GLY A 122 0.15 16.85 3.60
C GLY A 122 1.37 16.07 4.09
N GLY A 123 2.54 16.71 4.13
CA GLY A 123 3.84 16.08 4.41
C GLY A 123 4.58 15.66 3.14
N VAL A 124 5.86 15.34 3.30
CA VAL A 124 6.75 14.96 2.19
C VAL A 124 7.43 13.63 2.50
N ILE A 125 7.40 12.72 1.54
CA ILE A 125 8.18 11.48 1.55
C ILE A 125 9.33 11.66 0.56
N ILE A 126 10.54 11.65 1.09
CA ILE A 126 11.77 11.72 0.30
C ILE A 126 12.32 10.30 0.18
N VAL A 127 12.56 9.88 -1.05
CA VAL A 127 13.15 8.58 -1.37
C VAL A 127 14.48 8.81 -2.03
N THR A 128 15.51 8.18 -1.50
CA THR A 128 16.83 8.13 -2.11
C THR A 128 17.03 6.73 -2.69
N THR A 129 17.33 6.65 -3.98
CA THR A 129 17.62 5.37 -4.61
C THR A 129 19.10 5.01 -4.47
N LYS A 130 19.40 3.72 -4.55
CA LYS A 130 20.75 3.20 -4.51
C LYS A 130 21.55 3.73 -5.68
N LYS A 131 22.66 4.39 -5.39
CA LYS A 131 23.58 4.92 -6.39
C LYS A 131 24.63 3.89 -6.76
N GLY A 132 25.11 3.98 -8.00
CA GLY A 132 26.24 3.18 -8.47
C GLY A 132 27.48 3.41 -7.61
N THR A 133 28.13 2.36 -7.18
CA THR A 133 29.42 2.42 -6.47
C THR A 133 30.55 2.18 -7.43
N ARG A 134 31.68 2.88 -7.21
CA ARG A 134 32.90 2.65 -8.00
C ARG A 134 33.40 1.23 -7.78
N GLY A 135 33.67 0.50 -8.82
CA GLY A 135 34.19 -0.85 -8.73
C GLY A 135 33.76 -1.75 -9.89
N LYS A 136 34.11 -3.02 -9.77
CA LYS A 136 33.66 -4.02 -10.76
C LYS A 136 32.14 -4.11 -10.77
N PRO A 137 31.50 -4.30 -11.95
CA PRO A 137 30.06 -4.45 -12.02
C PRO A 137 29.58 -5.65 -11.21
N VAL A 138 28.62 -5.42 -10.32
CA VAL A 138 27.94 -6.42 -9.52
C VAL A 138 26.54 -6.59 -10.10
N PHE A 139 26.21 -7.82 -10.44
CA PHE A 139 24.91 -8.20 -10.97
C PHE A 139 24.07 -8.77 -9.83
N ASN A 140 22.88 -8.25 -9.61
CA ASN A 140 21.93 -8.79 -8.66
C ASN A 140 20.66 -9.19 -9.41
N TYR A 141 20.17 -10.36 -9.11
CA TYR A 141 18.88 -10.85 -9.58
C TYR A 141 18.06 -11.35 -8.40
N SER A 142 16.84 -10.86 -8.28
CA SER A 142 15.90 -11.37 -7.30
C SER A 142 14.59 -11.78 -7.99
N TYR A 143 14.06 -12.91 -7.57
CA TYR A 143 12.80 -13.47 -8.02
C TYR A 143 11.85 -13.58 -6.83
N GLY A 144 10.66 -13.03 -6.97
CA GLY A 144 9.59 -13.15 -5.99
C GLY A 144 8.38 -13.85 -6.62
N TYR A 145 7.79 -14.78 -5.89
CA TYR A 145 6.53 -15.43 -6.24
C TYR A 145 5.57 -15.31 -5.08
N SER A 146 4.40 -14.74 -5.30
CA SER A 146 3.37 -14.62 -4.28
C SER A 146 2.01 -15.07 -4.80
N ILE A 147 1.25 -15.68 -3.91
CA ILE A 147 -0.13 -16.04 -4.13
C ILE A 147 -0.95 -15.29 -3.07
N ASP A 148 -1.84 -14.42 -3.52
CA ASP A 148 -2.70 -13.68 -2.61
C ASP A 148 -3.99 -14.47 -2.39
N THR A 149 -4.30 -14.75 -1.13
CA THR A 149 -5.49 -15.49 -0.72
C THR A 149 -6.39 -14.61 0.13
N ARG A 150 -7.68 -14.87 0.10
CA ARG A 150 -8.63 -14.20 1.02
C ARG A 150 -8.28 -14.55 2.46
N THR A 151 -8.17 -13.56 3.31
CA THR A 151 -7.92 -13.75 4.75
C THR A 151 -9.17 -14.19 5.46
N LYS A 152 -10.32 -13.62 5.10
CA LYS A 152 -11.65 -13.96 5.64
C LYS A 152 -12.71 -13.66 4.60
N ASN A 153 -13.66 -14.56 4.43
CA ASN A 153 -14.90 -14.24 3.75
C ASN A 153 -15.78 -13.41 4.69
N SER A 154 -16.52 -12.46 4.15
CA SER A 154 -17.60 -11.82 4.90
C SER A 154 -18.59 -12.89 5.33
N ASP A 155 -19.06 -12.82 6.57
CA ASP A 155 -20.15 -13.66 7.04
C ASP A 155 -21.42 -13.18 6.30
N LEU A 156 -21.76 -13.84 5.22
CA LEU A 156 -22.94 -13.54 4.42
C LEU A 156 -24.11 -14.38 4.95
N THR A 157 -25.29 -13.82 4.82
CA THR A 157 -26.54 -14.53 5.09
C THR A 157 -26.72 -15.64 4.03
N SER A 158 -27.19 -16.82 4.44
CA SER A 158 -27.51 -17.88 3.48
C SER A 158 -28.62 -17.44 2.53
N GLY A 159 -28.69 -18.03 1.34
CA GLY A 159 -29.71 -17.72 0.35
C GLY A 159 -31.13 -17.90 0.90
N VAL A 160 -31.34 -18.93 1.73
CA VAL A 160 -32.62 -19.19 2.41
C VAL A 160 -32.94 -18.10 3.41
N GLU A 161 -32.00 -17.78 4.32
CA GLU A 161 -32.21 -16.73 5.32
C GLU A 161 -32.46 -15.36 4.68
N ALA A 162 -31.76 -15.06 3.58
CA ALA A 162 -31.96 -13.81 2.84
C ALA A 162 -33.37 -13.75 2.25
N ALA A 163 -33.85 -14.83 1.62
CA ALA A 163 -35.19 -14.92 1.06
C ALA A 163 -36.29 -14.82 2.13
N GLU A 164 -36.13 -15.53 3.25
CA GLU A 164 -37.06 -15.47 4.39
C GLU A 164 -37.05 -14.10 5.07
N LEU A 165 -35.89 -13.47 5.21
CA LEU A 165 -35.76 -12.13 5.77
C LEU A 165 -36.44 -11.09 4.88
N TYR A 166 -36.23 -11.17 3.56
CA TYR A 166 -36.88 -10.30 2.59
C TYR A 166 -38.41 -10.41 2.68
N GLY A 167 -38.95 -11.65 2.71
CA GLY A 167 -40.38 -11.89 2.88
C GLY A 167 -40.94 -11.31 4.19
N ARG A 168 -40.18 -11.39 5.29
CA ARG A 168 -40.59 -10.80 6.59
C ARG A 168 -40.59 -9.27 6.60
N ILE A 169 -39.60 -8.64 5.89
CA ILE A 169 -39.48 -7.18 5.83
C ILE A 169 -40.60 -6.58 4.98
N ASN A 170 -40.86 -7.17 3.82
CA ASN A 170 -41.82 -6.62 2.87
C ASN A 170 -43.26 -7.13 3.12
N GLY A 171 -43.43 -8.19 3.91
CA GLY A 171 -44.74 -8.76 4.22
C GLY A 171 -45.50 -9.29 3.00
N GLU A 172 -46.80 -9.49 3.17
CA GLU A 172 -47.68 -9.95 2.06
C GLU A 172 -47.89 -8.89 0.96
N ALA A 173 -47.52 -7.63 1.24
CA ALA A 173 -47.60 -6.51 0.32
C ALA A 173 -46.25 -6.20 -0.35
N ASP A 174 -45.75 -7.14 -1.16
CA ASP A 174 -44.64 -6.85 -2.05
C ASP A 174 -45.18 -6.33 -3.41
N PRO A 175 -45.24 -5.01 -3.61
CA PRO A 175 -45.80 -4.43 -4.85
C PRO A 175 -44.94 -4.71 -6.08
N ALA A 176 -43.69 -5.16 -5.89
CA ALA A 176 -42.79 -5.49 -6.98
C ALA A 176 -42.81 -6.97 -7.37
N GLY A 177 -43.45 -7.83 -6.56
CA GLY A 177 -43.51 -9.28 -6.79
C GLY A 177 -42.15 -9.97 -6.72
N TRP A 178 -41.26 -9.41 -5.90
CA TRP A 178 -39.86 -9.91 -5.72
C TRP A 178 -39.74 -10.86 -4.57
N ALA A 179 -40.80 -11.05 -3.78
CA ALA A 179 -40.82 -12.03 -2.72
C ALA A 179 -40.72 -13.44 -3.31
N TRP A 180 -39.83 -14.23 -2.72
CA TRP A 180 -39.63 -15.61 -3.11
C TRP A 180 -40.83 -16.46 -2.66
N SER A 181 -41.33 -17.30 -3.58
CA SER A 181 -42.32 -18.28 -3.23
C SER A 181 -41.76 -19.39 -2.33
N GLN A 182 -42.61 -20.09 -1.60
CA GLN A 182 -42.16 -21.20 -0.75
C GLN A 182 -41.45 -22.30 -1.58
N GLU A 183 -41.91 -22.52 -2.81
CA GLU A 183 -41.30 -23.50 -3.70
C GLU A 183 -39.88 -23.10 -4.14
N GLU A 184 -39.67 -21.81 -4.40
CA GLU A 184 -38.34 -21.26 -4.71
C GLU A 184 -37.39 -21.31 -3.49
N ILE A 185 -37.90 -21.03 -2.29
CA ILE A 185 -37.11 -21.14 -1.04
C ILE A 185 -36.72 -22.60 -0.81
N ASP A 186 -37.65 -23.54 -1.00
CA ASP A 186 -37.37 -24.96 -0.84
C ASP A 186 -36.39 -25.47 -1.92
N HIS A 187 -36.43 -24.90 -3.13
CA HIS A 187 -35.42 -25.17 -4.14
C HIS A 187 -34.04 -24.66 -3.71
N ILE A 188 -33.95 -23.44 -3.20
CA ILE A 188 -32.68 -22.88 -2.67
C ILE A 188 -32.11 -23.75 -1.54
N ARG A 189 -32.95 -24.33 -0.69
CA ARG A 189 -32.51 -25.27 0.37
C ARG A 189 -31.78 -26.49 -0.18
N THR A 190 -32.12 -26.93 -1.38
CA THR A 190 -31.43 -28.06 -2.03
C THR A 190 -30.09 -27.72 -2.62
N ILE A 191 -29.81 -26.42 -2.85
CA ILE A 191 -28.58 -25.95 -3.48
C ILE A 191 -27.57 -25.59 -2.41
N ASN A 192 -26.43 -26.25 -2.40
CA ASN A 192 -25.30 -25.95 -1.52
C ASN A 192 -25.70 -25.78 -0.04
N ASN A 193 -26.50 -26.73 0.48
CA ASN A 193 -27.01 -26.75 1.86
C ASN A 193 -27.73 -25.43 2.28
N GLY A 194 -28.48 -24.84 1.37
CA GLY A 194 -29.26 -23.62 1.64
C GLY A 194 -28.50 -22.31 1.41
N TRP A 195 -27.22 -22.38 1.02
CA TRP A 195 -26.45 -21.18 0.66
C TRP A 195 -26.82 -20.62 -0.71
N GLY A 196 -27.41 -21.46 -1.57
CA GLY A 196 -27.64 -21.10 -2.96
C GLY A 196 -26.35 -21.12 -3.78
N TYR A 197 -26.31 -20.37 -4.86
CA TYR A 197 -25.13 -20.25 -5.70
C TYR A 197 -24.14 -19.27 -5.06
N ASP A 198 -22.95 -19.75 -4.69
CA ASP A 198 -21.86 -18.89 -4.21
C ASP A 198 -21.23 -18.17 -5.42
N GLN A 199 -21.75 -16.97 -5.69
CA GLN A 199 -21.25 -16.13 -6.78
C GLN A 199 -19.83 -15.62 -6.50
N LEU A 200 -19.46 -15.43 -5.22
CA LEU A 200 -18.12 -15.00 -4.85
C LEU A 200 -17.09 -16.07 -5.18
N ASP A 201 -17.41 -17.33 -4.88
CA ASP A 201 -16.50 -18.44 -5.15
C ASP A 201 -16.38 -18.74 -6.65
N ALA A 202 -17.47 -18.54 -7.39
CA ALA A 202 -17.48 -18.71 -8.84
C ALA A 202 -16.60 -17.67 -9.57
N VAL A 203 -16.54 -16.44 -9.06
CA VAL A 203 -15.82 -15.33 -9.69
C VAL A 203 -14.41 -15.18 -9.13
N TRP A 204 -14.20 -15.59 -7.87
CA TRP A 204 -12.91 -15.40 -7.21
C TRP A 204 -11.81 -16.28 -7.83
N ARG A 205 -10.68 -15.66 -8.07
CA ARG A 205 -9.42 -16.35 -8.40
C ARG A 205 -8.35 -15.82 -7.47
N ASN A 206 -7.54 -16.70 -6.94
CA ASN A 206 -6.34 -16.29 -6.19
C ASN A 206 -5.31 -15.75 -7.18
N PRO A 207 -5.01 -14.46 -7.17
CA PRO A 207 -4.04 -13.90 -8.10
C PRO A 207 -2.63 -14.38 -7.73
N VAL A 208 -1.85 -14.58 -8.77
CA VAL A 208 -0.44 -14.95 -8.68
C VAL A 208 0.38 -13.79 -9.19
N THR A 209 1.31 -13.32 -8.39
CA THR A 209 2.24 -12.25 -8.76
C THR A 209 3.66 -12.82 -8.86
N GLN A 210 4.32 -12.55 -9.98
CA GLN A 210 5.71 -12.87 -10.20
C GLN A 210 6.49 -11.57 -10.38
N THR A 211 7.54 -11.41 -9.59
CA THR A 211 8.38 -10.22 -9.64
C THR A 211 9.81 -10.63 -9.98
N HIS A 212 10.35 -10.04 -11.02
CA HIS A 212 11.73 -10.24 -11.45
C HIS A 212 12.45 -8.90 -11.36
N ASN A 213 13.44 -8.79 -10.48
CA ASN A 213 14.28 -7.61 -10.38
C ASN A 213 15.70 -7.98 -10.81
N PHE A 214 16.20 -7.25 -11.79
CA PHE A 214 17.56 -7.35 -12.26
C PHE A 214 18.25 -6.01 -12.10
N SER A 215 19.36 -5.97 -11.37
CA SER A 215 20.13 -4.74 -11.21
C SER A 215 21.62 -4.97 -11.50
N VAL A 216 22.23 -3.98 -12.10
CA VAL A 216 23.67 -3.94 -12.36
C VAL A 216 24.20 -2.69 -11.67
N ASN A 217 25.13 -2.86 -10.76
CA ASN A 217 25.74 -1.77 -10.03
C ASN A 217 27.25 -1.79 -10.24
N GLY A 218 27.81 -0.68 -10.68
CA GLY A 218 29.24 -0.54 -10.93
C GLY A 218 29.56 0.82 -11.51
N GLY A 219 30.81 1.21 -11.53
CA GLY A 219 31.22 2.49 -12.08
C GLY A 219 32.72 2.58 -12.30
N SER A 220 33.13 3.41 -13.23
CA SER A 220 34.53 3.76 -13.47
C SER A 220 34.85 5.12 -12.86
N GLU A 221 36.15 5.42 -12.70
CA GLU A 221 36.59 6.74 -12.20
C GLU A 221 36.33 7.89 -13.20
N LYS A 222 35.92 7.60 -14.42
CA LYS A 222 35.77 8.56 -15.50
C LYS A 222 34.34 8.95 -15.86
N VAL A 223 33.37 8.47 -15.08
CA VAL A 223 31.95 8.84 -15.26
C VAL A 223 31.38 9.29 -13.92
#